data_a729577174ee13f85b82110a2e2266e6
#
_entry.id   a729577174ee13f85b82110a2e2266e6
#
_cell.length_a   1.000
_cell.length_b   1.000
_cell.length_c   1.000
_cell.angle_alpha   90.00
_cell.angle_beta   90.00
_cell.angle_gamma   90.00
#
_symmetry.space_group_name_H-M   'P 1'
#
loop_
_entity.id
_entity.type
_entity.pdbx_description
1 polymer ?
#
loop_
_entity_poly.entity_id
_entity_poly.type
_entity_poly.pdbx_seq_one_letter_code
_entity_poly.pdbx_strand_id
1 'polypeptide(L)'
;DRYKRPLKHKRIEPQALAEVCADKSAFQGWKIKKLSDISFPLTLKKEEIIIDFGGHFTGYLNIELAGRPEHIPDSPTNIAFSFAEMPIELAETAEDSENSLSVSWLQNDFKTIAFMPYKGSLERRYSFRYLKLKRTDSVRFAVDITALYIDAVSAVDIDDALPLNTADSTLAAIDKICVNTLKECEQDVFEDGPKRDRRLWIGDLRLQALVDYVTFRNTDLIKRCIYLFAEHLNEKGLVPPCVFPDTPPYADQWFYLDYSLCFVLCLADYLENTGDKTLPEELYGIALHQIEYTDSVFDRTTGIINEGFFIDHGNYDRSTASLGYFAYVLRSMIGLSEKLGKPADKFK
;
A
#
# COMPACT_ATOMS: atom_id res chain seq x y z
N ASP A 1 -13.50 15.03 2.59
CA ASP A 1 -12.32 15.48 3.38
C ASP A 1 -12.53 15.61 4.90
N ARG A 2 -13.76 15.41 5.41
CA ARG A 2 -14.07 15.54 6.85
C ARG A 2 -13.18 14.65 7.74
N TYR A 3 -12.82 13.46 7.28
CA TYR A 3 -12.02 12.48 8.00
C TYR A 3 -10.58 12.40 7.52
N LYS A 4 -10.17 13.23 6.57
CA LYS A 4 -8.76 13.31 6.16
C LYS A 4 -7.93 13.91 7.28
N ARG A 5 -6.91 13.18 7.73
CA ARG A 5 -5.95 13.64 8.73
C ARG A 5 -4.59 13.85 8.07
N PRO A 6 -3.77 14.77 8.57
CA PRO A 6 -2.38 14.89 8.12
C PRO A 6 -1.62 13.58 8.39
N LEU A 7 -0.78 13.18 7.44
CA LEU A 7 0.12 12.06 7.67
C LEU A 7 1.16 12.42 8.74
N LYS A 8 1.57 11.44 9.50
CA LYS A 8 2.70 11.53 10.42
C LYS A 8 3.99 11.40 9.62
N HIS A 9 5.01 12.15 10.02
CA HIS A 9 6.31 12.18 9.38
C HIS A 9 7.38 11.71 10.36
N LYS A 10 8.26 10.82 9.91
CA LYS A 10 9.36 10.29 10.72
C LYS A 10 10.64 10.27 9.90
N ARG A 11 11.67 10.96 10.38
CA ARG A 11 13.00 10.93 9.76
C ARG A 11 13.68 9.60 10.06
N ILE A 12 14.09 8.88 9.03
CA ILE A 12 14.79 7.59 9.11
C ILE A 12 16.17 7.74 8.52
N GLU A 13 17.17 7.51 9.34
CA GLU A 13 18.57 7.52 8.93
C GLU A 13 18.98 6.15 8.36
N PRO A 14 19.84 6.11 7.34
CA PRO A 14 20.39 4.85 6.85
C PRO A 14 21.32 4.22 7.89
N GLN A 15 21.35 2.87 7.92
CA GLN A 15 22.10 2.15 8.94
C GLN A 15 23.45 1.62 8.43
N ALA A 16 23.51 1.15 7.19
CA ALA A 16 24.69 0.45 6.71
C ALA A 16 24.92 0.62 5.21
N LEU A 17 26.20 0.54 4.82
CA LEU A 17 26.61 0.19 3.47
C LEU A 17 26.54 -1.32 3.32
N ALA A 18 26.08 -1.77 2.16
CA ALA A 18 25.83 -3.19 1.90
C ALA A 18 26.28 -3.62 0.50
N GLU A 19 26.31 -4.91 0.28
CA GLU A 19 26.43 -5.53 -1.04
C GLU A 19 25.36 -6.60 -1.21
N VAL A 20 24.89 -6.81 -2.45
CA VAL A 20 24.01 -7.90 -2.81
C VAL A 20 24.85 -9.09 -3.30
N CYS A 21 24.59 -10.26 -2.74
CA CYS A 21 25.36 -11.48 -3.01
C CYS A 21 24.44 -12.61 -3.42
N ALA A 22 24.84 -13.38 -4.44
CA ALA A 22 24.14 -14.62 -4.78
C ALA A 22 24.32 -15.64 -3.65
N ASP A 23 23.20 -16.24 -3.21
CA ASP A 23 23.17 -17.30 -2.21
C ASP A 23 22.00 -18.25 -2.46
N LYS A 24 22.30 -19.44 -2.96
CA LYS A 24 21.27 -20.44 -3.29
C LYS A 24 20.40 -20.89 -2.10
N SER A 25 20.86 -20.67 -0.88
CA SER A 25 20.09 -20.96 0.34
C SER A 25 19.17 -19.84 0.79
N ALA A 26 19.37 -18.64 0.26
CA ALA A 26 18.54 -17.49 0.56
C ALA A 26 17.25 -17.48 -0.28
N PHE A 27 16.23 -16.78 0.25
CA PHE A 27 14.99 -16.57 -0.49
C PHE A 27 15.28 -15.87 -1.83
N GLN A 28 14.72 -16.38 -2.92
CA GLN A 28 14.96 -15.93 -4.28
C GLN A 28 16.43 -15.96 -4.75
N GLY A 29 17.32 -16.67 -4.05
CA GLY A 29 18.72 -16.85 -4.45
C GLY A 29 19.65 -15.67 -4.16
N TRP A 30 19.19 -14.63 -3.47
CA TRP A 30 19.95 -13.42 -3.18
C TRP A 30 19.88 -13.02 -1.70
N LYS A 31 20.96 -12.47 -1.18
CA LYS A 31 21.02 -11.91 0.17
C LYS A 31 21.78 -10.59 0.21
N ILE A 32 21.53 -9.82 1.26
CA ILE A 32 22.29 -8.61 1.58
C ILE A 32 23.38 -8.96 2.59
N LYS A 33 24.58 -8.47 2.35
CA LYS A 33 25.70 -8.53 3.26
C LYS A 33 26.10 -7.12 3.68
N LYS A 34 26.06 -6.85 4.98
CA LYS A 34 26.56 -5.59 5.55
C LYS A 34 28.07 -5.48 5.31
N LEU A 35 28.52 -4.35 4.78
CA LEU A 35 29.94 -4.03 4.59
C LEU A 35 30.49 -3.24 5.76
N SER A 36 29.77 -2.18 6.16
CA SER A 36 30.15 -1.29 7.27
C SER A 36 28.94 -0.52 7.76
N ASP A 37 29.06 0.12 8.89
CA ASP A 37 28.15 1.21 9.26
C ASP A 37 28.33 2.38 8.29
N ILE A 38 27.26 3.14 8.07
CA ILE A 38 27.33 4.30 7.19
C ILE A 38 27.73 5.54 7.97
N SER A 39 28.55 6.38 7.35
CA SER A 39 28.89 7.70 7.87
C SER A 39 28.97 8.72 6.73
N PHE A 40 28.66 9.94 7.01
CA PHE A 40 28.75 11.04 6.05
C PHE A 40 29.93 11.96 6.39
N PRO A 41 30.59 12.59 5.40
CA PRO A 41 30.28 12.54 3.98
C PRO A 41 30.67 11.19 3.31
N LEU A 42 29.83 10.76 2.33
CA LEU A 42 30.06 9.57 1.53
C LEU A 42 30.29 9.99 0.05
N THR A 43 31.44 9.66 -0.50
CA THR A 43 31.77 10.06 -1.88
C THR A 43 31.00 9.23 -2.90
N LEU A 44 30.25 9.89 -3.80
CA LEU A 44 29.62 9.30 -4.95
C LEU A 44 30.66 8.92 -6.00
N LYS A 45 30.69 7.64 -6.37
CA LYS A 45 31.56 7.07 -7.37
C LYS A 45 30.76 6.57 -8.58
N LYS A 46 31.45 6.03 -9.57
CA LYS A 46 30.81 5.30 -10.69
C LYS A 46 30.27 3.94 -10.25
N GLU A 47 30.95 3.34 -9.28
CA GLU A 47 30.53 2.10 -8.66
C GLU A 47 29.20 2.30 -7.92
N GLU A 48 28.39 1.28 -7.94
CA GLU A 48 27.11 1.27 -7.24
C GLU A 48 27.33 1.28 -5.72
N ILE A 49 26.55 2.08 -5.03
CA ILE A 49 26.51 2.12 -3.56
C ILE A 49 25.17 1.57 -3.15
N ILE A 50 25.15 0.53 -2.34
CA ILE A 50 23.93 -0.03 -1.76
C ILE A 50 23.86 0.34 -0.29
N ILE A 51 22.73 0.88 0.11
CA ILE A 51 22.44 1.38 1.46
C ILE A 51 21.26 0.59 2.03
N ASP A 52 21.42 0.05 3.25
CA ASP A 52 20.36 -0.59 4.03
C ASP A 52 19.84 0.39 5.10
N PHE A 53 18.54 0.65 5.12
CA PHE A 53 17.87 1.46 6.13
C PHE A 53 17.47 0.65 7.38
N GLY A 54 17.74 -0.66 7.40
CA GLY A 54 17.49 -1.53 8.55
C GLY A 54 16.04 -1.96 8.75
N GLY A 55 15.12 -1.41 7.98
CA GLY A 55 13.69 -1.73 7.97
C GLY A 55 13.05 -1.28 6.69
N HIS A 56 11.81 -1.74 6.46
CA HIS A 56 10.99 -1.29 5.34
C HIS A 56 10.25 -0.01 5.72
N PHE A 57 10.23 0.97 4.83
CA PHE A 57 9.60 2.28 5.02
C PHE A 57 8.96 2.78 3.73
N THR A 58 7.85 3.47 3.89
CA THR A 58 7.17 4.22 2.82
C THR A 58 7.40 5.70 3.04
N GLY A 59 7.99 6.41 2.09
CA GLY A 59 8.32 7.82 2.27
C GLY A 59 9.06 8.46 1.10
N TYR A 60 9.57 9.65 1.35
CA TYR A 60 10.30 10.48 0.38
C TYR A 60 11.80 10.47 0.71
N LEU A 61 12.62 10.14 -0.29
CA LEU A 61 14.07 10.20 -0.12
C LEU A 61 14.56 11.65 -0.18
N ASN A 62 15.29 12.04 0.85
CA ASN A 62 15.97 13.32 0.93
C ASN A 62 17.48 13.11 0.78
N ILE A 63 18.15 13.96 0.00
CA ILE A 63 19.58 13.88 -0.24
C ILE A 63 20.20 15.28 -0.22
N GLU A 64 21.35 15.40 0.43
CA GLU A 64 22.18 16.59 0.42
C GLU A 64 23.54 16.26 -0.19
N LEU A 65 23.99 17.09 -1.14
CA LEU A 65 25.22 16.89 -1.88
C LEU A 65 26.10 18.11 -1.83
N ALA A 66 27.42 17.91 -1.78
CA ALA A 66 28.41 18.96 -1.89
C ALA A 66 29.51 18.59 -2.87
N GLY A 67 30.00 19.57 -3.62
CA GLY A 67 31.26 19.48 -4.34
C GLY A 67 32.42 19.77 -3.38
N ARG A 68 33.62 19.34 -3.74
CA ARG A 68 34.83 19.65 -2.97
C ARG A 68 35.42 20.99 -3.41
N PRO A 69 35.95 21.79 -2.46
CA PRO A 69 36.49 23.13 -2.77
C PRO A 69 37.58 23.14 -3.83
N GLU A 70 38.40 22.08 -3.87
CA GLU A 70 39.50 21.94 -4.83
C GLU A 70 39.03 21.59 -6.23
N HIS A 71 37.78 21.14 -6.41
CA HIS A 71 37.22 20.73 -7.71
C HIS A 71 35.72 21.09 -7.76
N ILE A 72 35.43 22.33 -8.10
CA ILE A 72 34.04 22.78 -8.29
C ILE A 72 33.48 22.10 -9.53
N PRO A 73 32.34 21.41 -9.44
CA PRO A 73 31.68 20.80 -10.60
C PRO A 73 31.34 21.86 -11.65
N ASP A 74 31.83 21.67 -12.88
CA ASP A 74 31.56 22.53 -14.03
C ASP A 74 30.42 21.98 -14.94
N SER A 75 29.83 20.86 -14.54
CA SER A 75 28.72 20.20 -15.22
C SER A 75 27.73 19.59 -14.24
N PRO A 76 26.47 19.35 -14.67
CA PRO A 76 25.50 18.66 -13.84
C PRO A 76 25.96 17.27 -13.40
N THR A 77 25.56 16.86 -12.22
CA THR A 77 25.74 15.49 -11.70
C THR A 77 24.47 14.69 -11.91
N ASN A 78 24.60 13.50 -12.51
CA ASN A 78 23.51 12.59 -12.79
C ASN A 78 23.55 11.39 -11.83
N ILE A 79 22.45 11.14 -11.16
CA ILE A 79 22.32 10.04 -10.21
C ILE A 79 21.13 9.17 -10.60
N ALA A 80 21.36 7.87 -10.74
CA ALA A 80 20.32 6.86 -10.83
C ALA A 80 20.07 6.28 -9.44
N PHE A 81 18.79 6.07 -9.12
CA PHE A 81 18.29 5.51 -7.88
C PHE A 81 17.51 4.24 -8.19
N SER A 82 17.75 3.17 -7.44
CA SER A 82 16.91 1.98 -7.45
C SER A 82 16.50 1.65 -6.02
N PHE A 83 15.19 1.61 -5.78
CA PHE A 83 14.61 1.35 -4.47
C PHE A 83 14.10 -0.09 -4.44
N ALA A 84 14.47 -0.85 -3.44
CA ALA A 84 14.17 -2.26 -3.35
C ALA A 84 13.64 -2.67 -1.98
N GLU A 85 12.65 -3.53 -1.99
CA GLU A 85 12.15 -4.22 -0.79
C GLU A 85 12.96 -5.49 -0.53
N MET A 86 13.34 -6.18 -1.61
CA MET A 86 14.04 -7.45 -1.59
C MET A 86 15.38 -7.40 -2.31
N PRO A 87 16.37 -8.21 -1.90
CA PRO A 87 17.71 -8.22 -2.51
C PRO A 87 17.71 -8.49 -4.02
N ILE A 88 16.80 -9.32 -4.52
CA ILE A 88 16.68 -9.65 -5.95
C ILE A 88 16.44 -8.41 -6.81
N GLU A 89 15.68 -7.43 -6.33
CA GLU A 89 15.38 -6.19 -7.05
C GLU A 89 16.61 -5.30 -7.27
N LEU A 90 17.68 -5.53 -6.49
CA LEU A 90 18.98 -4.86 -6.68
C LEU A 90 19.93 -5.67 -7.58
N ALA A 91 19.76 -6.99 -7.61
CA ALA A 91 20.63 -7.93 -8.30
C ALA A 91 20.27 -8.10 -9.78
N GLU A 92 18.98 -8.12 -10.08
CA GLU A 92 18.43 -8.36 -11.41
C GLU A 92 17.87 -7.08 -12.00
N THR A 93 17.89 -6.98 -13.32
CA THR A 93 17.29 -5.84 -14.05
C THR A 93 15.84 -6.16 -14.43
N ALA A 94 15.10 -5.12 -14.80
CA ALA A 94 13.74 -5.30 -15.33
C ALA A 94 13.70 -6.16 -16.60
N GLU A 95 14.77 -6.12 -17.37
CA GLU A 95 14.92 -6.87 -18.63
C GLU A 95 15.12 -8.36 -18.39
N ASP A 96 15.63 -8.75 -17.19
CA ASP A 96 15.79 -10.13 -16.77
C ASP A 96 14.47 -10.75 -16.23
N SER A 97 13.45 -9.94 -16.06
CA SER A 97 12.17 -10.36 -15.48
C SER A 97 11.19 -10.81 -16.56
N GLU A 98 10.76 -12.07 -16.51
CA GLU A 98 9.65 -12.59 -17.33
C GLU A 98 8.26 -12.15 -16.81
N ASN A 99 8.20 -11.09 -16.02
CA ASN A 99 6.98 -10.62 -15.39
C ASN A 99 6.01 -10.00 -16.42
N SER A 100 4.74 -10.37 -16.35
CA SER A 100 3.66 -9.79 -17.16
C SER A 100 3.27 -8.37 -16.76
N LEU A 101 3.74 -7.88 -15.61
CA LEU A 101 3.46 -6.53 -15.12
C LEU A 101 4.41 -5.52 -15.75
N SER A 102 3.97 -4.27 -15.84
CA SER A 102 4.78 -3.19 -16.34
C SER A 102 6.06 -2.99 -15.52
N VAL A 103 7.20 -2.84 -16.18
CA VAL A 103 8.49 -2.51 -15.55
C VAL A 103 8.46 -1.17 -14.80
N SER A 104 7.49 -0.31 -15.09
CA SER A 104 7.28 0.95 -14.35
C SER A 104 6.85 0.75 -12.88
N TRP A 105 6.46 -0.45 -12.51
CA TRP A 105 6.25 -0.83 -11.09
C TRP A 105 7.55 -1.01 -10.30
N LEU A 106 8.68 -1.23 -10.99
CA LEU A 106 9.97 -1.16 -10.34
C LEU A 106 10.26 0.29 -9.94
N GLN A 107 10.75 0.47 -8.75
CA GLN A 107 10.96 1.80 -8.18
C GLN A 107 12.34 2.33 -8.55
N ASN A 108 12.52 2.71 -9.81
CA ASN A 108 13.70 3.37 -10.31
C ASN A 108 13.41 4.85 -10.55
N ASP A 109 14.41 5.69 -10.31
CA ASP A 109 14.37 7.12 -10.58
C ASP A 109 15.72 7.63 -11.08
N PHE A 110 15.71 8.81 -11.68
CA PHE A 110 16.89 9.47 -12.19
C PHE A 110 16.80 10.97 -11.94
N LYS A 111 17.88 11.55 -11.40
CA LYS A 111 17.91 13.00 -11.14
C LYS A 111 19.18 13.63 -11.68
N THR A 112 19.01 14.71 -12.44
CA THR A 112 20.08 15.60 -12.86
C THR A 112 20.15 16.79 -11.92
N ILE A 113 21.30 17.00 -11.30
CA ILE A 113 21.53 18.07 -10.33
C ILE A 113 22.50 19.07 -10.94
N ALA A 114 21.97 20.25 -11.29
CA ALA A 114 22.70 21.26 -12.04
C ALA A 114 23.71 22.06 -11.19
N PHE A 115 23.43 22.24 -9.90
CA PHE A 115 24.21 23.10 -9.02
C PHE A 115 24.52 22.43 -7.68
N MET A 116 25.71 22.73 -7.15
CA MET A 116 26.17 22.31 -5.83
C MET A 116 26.46 23.57 -4.95
N PRO A 117 26.22 23.52 -3.64
CA PRO A 117 25.64 22.39 -2.92
C PRO A 117 24.16 22.21 -3.26
N TYR A 118 23.69 20.95 -3.17
CA TYR A 118 22.30 20.59 -3.42
C TYR A 118 21.66 20.05 -2.14
N LYS A 119 20.43 20.45 -1.90
CA LYS A 119 19.57 19.86 -0.88
C LYS A 119 18.16 19.72 -1.43
N GLY A 120 17.64 18.51 -1.43
CA GLY A 120 16.32 18.28 -1.94
C GLY A 120 15.79 16.88 -1.68
N SER A 121 14.52 16.72 -2.00
CA SER A 121 13.77 15.46 -1.96
C SER A 121 13.51 14.97 -3.37
N LEU A 122 13.34 13.66 -3.54
CA LEU A 122 12.68 13.12 -4.71
C LEU A 122 11.18 13.35 -4.61
N GLU A 123 10.54 13.64 -5.75
CA GLU A 123 9.12 14.03 -5.78
C GLU A 123 8.18 12.86 -5.53
N ARG A 124 8.59 11.66 -5.98
CA ARG A 124 7.80 10.44 -5.82
C ARG A 124 8.04 9.85 -4.44
N ARG A 125 6.97 9.33 -3.81
CA ARG A 125 7.03 8.47 -2.63
C ARG A 125 7.45 7.05 -3.04
N TYR A 126 8.37 6.44 -2.30
CA TYR A 126 8.87 5.08 -2.50
C TYR A 126 8.58 4.22 -1.28
N SER A 127 8.51 2.90 -1.51
CA SER A 127 8.31 1.90 -0.47
C SER A 127 9.46 0.89 -0.58
N PHE A 128 10.38 0.91 0.38
CA PHE A 128 11.66 0.21 0.24
C PHE A 128 12.38 0.02 1.59
N ARG A 129 13.33 -0.90 1.57
CA ARG A 129 14.35 -1.05 2.60
C ARG A 129 15.75 -0.70 2.09
N TYR A 130 16.04 -1.05 0.85
CA TYR A 130 17.36 -0.89 0.26
C TYR A 130 17.34 0.16 -0.83
N LEU A 131 18.43 0.94 -0.90
CA LEU A 131 18.63 1.95 -1.92
C LEU A 131 19.95 1.70 -2.62
N LYS A 132 19.91 1.53 -3.95
CA LYS A 132 21.08 1.52 -4.80
C LYS A 132 21.24 2.89 -5.47
N LEU A 133 22.40 3.47 -5.33
CA LEU A 133 22.82 4.74 -5.94
C LEU A 133 23.91 4.50 -6.94
N LYS A 134 23.82 5.14 -8.11
CA LYS A 134 24.85 5.10 -9.14
C LYS A 134 25.01 6.47 -9.78
N ARG A 135 26.24 6.98 -9.79
CA ARG A 135 26.57 8.16 -10.56
C ARG A 135 26.75 7.80 -12.04
N THR A 136 26.05 8.46 -12.96
CA THR A 136 25.99 8.09 -14.39
C THR A 136 26.69 9.09 -15.31
N ASP A 137 27.09 10.26 -14.80
CA ASP A 137 27.86 11.25 -15.55
C ASP A 137 29.37 10.95 -15.62
N SER A 138 30.14 11.81 -16.26
CA SER A 138 31.59 11.71 -16.23
C SER A 138 32.14 12.17 -14.89
N VAL A 139 32.81 11.27 -14.18
CA VAL A 139 33.35 11.54 -12.82
C VAL A 139 34.65 12.34 -12.94
N ARG A 140 34.58 13.61 -13.32
CA ARG A 140 35.75 14.51 -13.33
C ARG A 140 35.97 15.18 -11.98
N PHE A 141 34.91 15.33 -11.19
CA PHE A 141 34.97 15.96 -9.85
C PHE A 141 34.35 15.02 -8.81
N ALA A 142 34.84 15.11 -7.59
CA ALA A 142 34.24 14.43 -6.47
C ALA A 142 32.96 15.15 -6.03
N VAL A 143 31.92 14.36 -5.82
CA VAL A 143 30.66 14.80 -5.21
C VAL A 143 30.42 13.94 -3.99
N ASP A 144 30.22 14.58 -2.86
CA ASP A 144 29.98 13.89 -1.60
C ASP A 144 28.50 14.01 -1.20
N ILE A 145 27.92 12.89 -0.78
CA ILE A 145 26.65 12.90 -0.05
C ILE A 145 26.96 13.36 1.37
N THR A 146 26.38 14.48 1.79
CA THR A 146 26.58 15.05 3.12
C THR A 146 25.47 14.66 4.08
N ALA A 147 24.27 14.33 3.54
CA ALA A 147 23.17 13.73 4.28
C ALA A 147 22.27 12.91 3.35
N LEU A 148 21.69 11.86 3.88
CA LEU A 148 20.71 11.03 3.21
C LEU A 148 19.74 10.48 4.25
N TYR A 149 18.42 10.64 4.03
CA TYR A 149 17.41 10.11 4.94
C TYR A 149 16.07 9.93 4.23
N ILE A 150 15.21 9.10 4.80
CA ILE A 150 13.81 8.99 4.38
C ILE A 150 12.96 9.87 5.29
N ASP A 151 12.09 10.68 4.71
CA ASP A 151 10.93 11.23 5.39
C ASP A 151 9.80 10.21 5.25
N ALA A 152 9.75 9.28 6.21
CA ALA A 152 8.76 8.19 6.23
C ALA A 152 7.39 8.75 6.62
N VAL A 153 6.35 8.32 5.89
CA VAL A 153 4.98 8.81 6.07
C VAL A 153 3.99 7.68 6.29
N SER A 154 3.04 7.90 7.21
CA SER A 154 1.92 7.02 7.47
C SER A 154 0.81 7.77 8.21
N ALA A 155 -0.43 7.30 8.14
CA ALA A 155 -1.53 7.84 8.95
C ALA A 155 -1.38 7.52 10.44
N VAL A 156 -0.58 6.49 10.79
CA VAL A 156 -0.38 6.01 12.17
C VAL A 156 1.10 5.91 12.53
N ASP A 157 1.44 5.87 13.81
CA ASP A 157 2.77 5.50 14.28
C ASP A 157 2.76 4.05 14.76
N ILE A 158 3.90 3.35 14.59
CA ILE A 158 4.05 1.98 15.07
C ILE A 158 3.86 1.87 16.59
N ASP A 159 4.21 2.93 17.32
CA ASP A 159 4.10 3.00 18.77
C ASP A 159 2.63 3.14 19.25
N ASP A 160 1.69 3.48 18.37
CA ASP A 160 0.25 3.53 18.65
C ASP A 160 -0.40 2.13 18.57
N ALA A 161 0.28 1.13 18.01
CA ALA A 161 -0.27 -0.21 17.86
C ALA A 161 -0.44 -0.91 19.20
N LEU A 162 -1.59 -1.55 19.38
CA LEU A 162 -1.82 -2.42 20.53
C LEU A 162 -0.90 -3.65 20.43
N PRO A 163 -0.15 -3.97 21.51
CA PRO A 163 0.78 -5.08 21.48
C PRO A 163 0.07 -6.43 21.51
N LEU A 164 0.57 -7.37 20.69
CA LEU A 164 0.18 -8.77 20.84
C LEU A 164 0.78 -9.34 22.14
N ASN A 165 -0.09 -9.81 23.04
CA ASN A 165 0.35 -10.46 24.29
C ASN A 165 0.56 -11.95 24.03
N THR A 166 1.77 -12.35 23.70
CA THR A 166 2.15 -13.74 23.47
C THR A 166 3.55 -14.06 24.03
N ALA A 167 3.72 -15.27 24.54
CA ALA A 167 5.03 -15.80 24.95
C ALA A 167 5.78 -16.47 23.77
N ASP A 168 5.12 -16.69 22.64
CA ASP A 168 5.72 -17.28 21.45
C ASP A 168 6.48 -16.21 20.65
N SER A 169 7.81 -16.33 20.60
CA SER A 169 8.68 -15.39 19.89
C SER A 169 8.47 -15.39 18.38
N THR A 170 8.03 -16.49 17.79
CA THR A 170 7.74 -16.58 16.35
C THR A 170 6.46 -15.82 16.03
N LEU A 171 5.41 -16.01 16.81
CA LEU A 171 4.17 -15.24 16.67
C LEU A 171 4.41 -13.74 16.87
N ALA A 172 5.21 -13.36 17.88
CA ALA A 172 5.58 -11.97 18.11
C ALA A 172 6.34 -11.35 16.92
N ALA A 173 7.23 -12.13 16.28
CA ALA A 173 7.96 -11.67 15.11
C ALA A 173 7.05 -11.53 13.87
N ILE A 174 6.11 -12.47 13.67
CA ILE A 174 5.12 -12.39 12.59
C ILE A 174 4.21 -11.18 12.79
N ASP A 175 3.65 -11.02 13.99
CA ASP A 175 2.80 -9.89 14.34
C ASP A 175 3.48 -8.54 14.06
N LYS A 176 4.72 -8.38 14.51
CA LYS A 176 5.49 -7.16 14.25
C LYS A 176 5.62 -6.85 12.76
N ILE A 177 5.83 -7.86 11.92
CA ILE A 177 5.92 -7.67 10.45
C ILE A 177 4.56 -7.28 9.89
N CYS A 178 3.49 -7.99 10.29
CA CYS A 178 2.12 -7.74 9.82
C CYS A 178 1.64 -6.33 10.21
N VAL A 179 1.85 -5.93 11.46
CA VAL A 179 1.47 -4.59 11.95
C VAL A 179 2.26 -3.49 11.23
N ASN A 180 3.58 -3.70 10.99
CA ASN A 180 4.35 -2.75 10.20
C ASN A 180 3.86 -2.68 8.74
N THR A 181 3.49 -3.81 8.14
CA THR A 181 2.93 -3.85 6.78
C THR A 181 1.63 -3.05 6.71
N LEU A 182 0.72 -3.26 7.67
CA LEU A 182 -0.52 -2.47 7.75
C LEU A 182 -0.22 -0.97 7.88
N LYS A 183 0.68 -0.59 8.80
CA LYS A 183 1.11 0.81 8.97
C LYS A 183 1.59 1.45 7.66
N GLU A 184 2.38 0.72 6.87
CA GLU A 184 2.88 1.23 5.57
C GLU A 184 1.75 1.41 4.54
N CYS A 185 0.67 0.61 4.64
CA CYS A 185 -0.53 0.74 3.81
C CYS A 185 -1.50 1.84 4.29
N GLU A 186 -1.43 2.26 5.56
CA GLU A 186 -2.25 3.35 6.10
C GLU A 186 -1.68 4.71 5.71
N GLN A 187 -2.14 5.22 4.58
CA GLN A 187 -1.76 6.52 4.02
C GLN A 187 -2.96 7.48 4.06
N ASP A 188 -3.18 8.29 3.03
CA ASP A 188 -4.41 9.10 2.88
C ASP A 188 -5.68 8.22 2.79
N VAL A 189 -5.50 6.97 2.41
CA VAL A 189 -6.47 5.87 2.41
C VAL A 189 -5.75 4.59 2.84
N PHE A 190 -6.49 3.50 3.03
CA PHE A 190 -5.87 2.17 3.05
C PHE A 190 -5.46 1.81 1.62
N GLU A 191 -4.16 1.84 1.34
CA GLU A 191 -3.62 1.44 0.05
C GLU A 191 -3.50 -0.09 0.00
N ASP A 192 -3.85 -0.68 -1.13
CA ASP A 192 -3.63 -2.12 -1.39
C ASP A 192 -2.15 -2.50 -1.31
N GLY A 193 -1.28 -1.59 -1.77
CA GLY A 193 0.17 -1.71 -1.64
C GLY A 193 0.88 -0.37 -1.88
N PRO A 194 1.70 0.10 -0.94
CA PRO A 194 2.36 1.42 -1.05
C PRO A 194 3.45 1.47 -2.13
N LYS A 195 3.94 0.31 -2.59
CA LYS A 195 4.87 0.20 -3.73
C LYS A 195 4.11 0.19 -5.05
N ARG A 196 3.07 -0.63 -5.16
CA ARG A 196 2.33 -0.88 -6.39
C ARG A 196 0.83 -0.70 -6.16
N ASP A 197 0.14 -0.19 -7.16
CA ASP A 197 -1.21 0.31 -7.29
C ASP A 197 -1.46 1.57 -6.47
N ARG A 198 -1.22 1.59 -5.15
CA ARG A 198 -1.44 2.75 -4.25
C ARG A 198 -2.88 3.25 -4.31
N ARG A 199 -3.82 2.32 -4.45
CA ARG A 199 -5.24 2.60 -4.65
C ARG A 199 -6.02 2.07 -3.46
N LEU A 200 -7.21 2.63 -3.30
CA LEU A 200 -8.17 2.13 -2.34
C LEU A 200 -9.02 1.05 -3.00
N TRP A 201 -8.66 -0.23 -2.82
CA TRP A 201 -9.44 -1.38 -3.20
C TRP A 201 -10.33 -1.83 -2.06
N ILE A 202 -11.64 -2.07 -2.32
CA ILE A 202 -12.57 -2.36 -1.23
C ILE A 202 -12.35 -3.73 -0.58
N GLY A 203 -11.87 -4.71 -1.34
CA GLY A 203 -11.50 -6.03 -0.82
C GLY A 203 -10.35 -5.93 0.18
N ASP A 204 -9.31 -5.16 -0.18
CA ASP A 204 -8.16 -4.88 0.67
C ASP A 204 -8.56 -4.05 1.88
N LEU A 205 -9.35 -2.99 1.70
CA LEU A 205 -9.88 -2.18 2.79
C LEU A 205 -10.53 -3.04 3.87
N ARG A 206 -11.38 -3.99 3.48
CA ARG A 206 -12.07 -4.83 4.45
C ARG A 206 -11.11 -5.61 5.32
N LEU A 207 -10.12 -6.26 4.71
CA LEU A 207 -9.13 -7.07 5.43
C LEU A 207 -8.22 -6.20 6.32
N GLN A 208 -7.76 -5.08 5.78
CA GLN A 208 -6.94 -4.11 6.51
C GLN A 208 -7.71 -3.50 7.70
N ALA A 209 -8.96 -3.12 7.51
CA ALA A 209 -9.81 -2.59 8.57
C ALA A 209 -10.05 -3.61 9.70
N LEU A 210 -10.25 -4.90 9.36
CA LEU A 210 -10.40 -5.96 10.37
C LEU A 210 -9.15 -6.09 11.26
N VAL A 211 -7.96 -5.91 10.71
CA VAL A 211 -6.71 -5.89 11.48
C VAL A 211 -6.57 -4.56 12.24
N ASP A 212 -6.91 -3.43 11.60
CA ASP A 212 -6.83 -2.11 12.22
C ASP A 212 -7.70 -1.98 13.48
N TYR A 213 -8.90 -2.54 13.49
CA TYR A 213 -9.77 -2.52 14.68
C TYR A 213 -9.12 -3.11 15.93
N VAL A 214 -8.18 -4.02 15.78
CA VAL A 214 -7.49 -4.68 16.90
C VAL A 214 -6.05 -4.19 17.09
N THR A 215 -5.54 -3.34 16.20
CA THR A 215 -4.18 -2.77 16.25
C THR A 215 -4.21 -1.25 16.47
N PHE A 216 -4.24 -0.45 15.42
CA PHE A 216 -4.17 1.03 15.52
C PHE A 216 -5.49 1.69 15.86
N ARG A 217 -6.62 1.08 15.52
CA ARG A 217 -7.98 1.61 15.72
C ARG A 217 -8.21 2.96 15.05
N ASN A 218 -7.66 3.12 13.86
CA ASN A 218 -7.77 4.36 13.07
C ASN A 218 -9.14 4.45 12.37
N THR A 219 -10.20 4.53 13.18
CA THR A 219 -11.60 4.53 12.71
C THR A 219 -11.92 5.71 11.80
N ASP A 220 -11.23 6.84 11.91
CA ASP A 220 -11.40 7.98 11.00
C ASP A 220 -10.96 7.64 9.59
N LEU A 221 -9.84 6.93 9.42
CA LEU A 221 -9.37 6.48 8.12
C LEU A 221 -10.34 5.46 7.49
N ILE A 222 -10.85 4.53 8.30
CA ILE A 222 -11.87 3.56 7.85
C ILE A 222 -13.13 4.28 7.37
N LYS A 223 -13.65 5.24 8.15
CA LYS A 223 -14.79 6.08 7.74
C LYS A 223 -14.53 6.79 6.42
N ARG A 224 -13.35 7.44 6.30
CA ARG A 224 -12.95 8.13 5.08
C ARG A 224 -13.03 7.20 3.87
N CYS A 225 -12.44 6.01 3.98
CA CYS A 225 -12.41 5.04 2.88
C CYS A 225 -13.82 4.57 2.50
N ILE A 226 -14.68 4.28 3.48
CA ILE A 226 -16.07 3.86 3.21
C ILE A 226 -16.85 4.99 2.53
N TYR A 227 -16.71 6.25 2.98
CA TYR A 227 -17.35 7.39 2.33
C TYR A 227 -16.83 7.62 0.91
N LEU A 228 -15.54 7.43 0.64
CA LEU A 228 -14.99 7.56 -0.71
C LEU A 228 -15.66 6.56 -1.67
N PHE A 229 -15.92 5.35 -1.25
CA PHE A 229 -16.68 4.39 -2.06
C PHE A 229 -18.14 4.82 -2.26
N ALA A 230 -18.79 5.31 -1.21
CA ALA A 230 -20.17 5.77 -1.26
C ALA A 230 -20.37 7.01 -2.16
N GLU A 231 -19.35 7.85 -2.29
CA GLU A 231 -19.38 9.06 -3.15
C GLU A 231 -19.14 8.76 -4.63
N HIS A 232 -18.58 7.58 -4.98
CA HIS A 232 -18.16 7.25 -6.34
C HIS A 232 -18.93 6.09 -6.95
N LEU A 233 -20.25 6.00 -6.66
CA LEU A 233 -21.11 5.00 -7.29
C LEU A 233 -21.10 5.16 -8.81
N ASN A 234 -21.11 4.03 -9.54
CA ASN A 234 -21.23 4.05 -10.98
C ASN A 234 -22.67 4.39 -11.44
N GLU A 235 -22.92 4.46 -12.76
CA GLU A 235 -24.24 4.79 -13.33
C GLU A 235 -25.34 3.80 -12.93
N LYS A 236 -25.00 2.56 -12.53
CA LYS A 236 -25.93 1.56 -12.01
C LYS A 236 -26.17 1.69 -10.50
N GLY A 237 -25.54 2.65 -9.83
CA GLY A 237 -25.57 2.80 -8.36
C GLY A 237 -24.73 1.73 -7.62
N LEU A 238 -23.82 1.07 -8.32
CA LEU A 238 -22.94 0.06 -7.73
C LEU A 238 -21.66 0.70 -7.20
N VAL A 239 -21.20 0.18 -6.08
CA VAL A 239 -19.92 0.55 -5.47
C VAL A 239 -18.78 0.06 -6.37
N PRO A 240 -17.84 0.94 -6.77
CA PRO A 240 -16.70 0.55 -7.59
C PRO A 240 -15.76 -0.36 -6.79
N PRO A 241 -14.98 -1.22 -7.47
CA PRO A 241 -14.02 -2.07 -6.78
C PRO A 241 -12.82 -1.30 -6.24
N CYS A 242 -12.53 -0.13 -6.83
CA CYS A 242 -11.34 0.66 -6.57
C CYS A 242 -11.63 2.16 -6.69
N VAL A 243 -11.09 2.95 -5.77
CA VAL A 243 -11.03 4.42 -5.85
C VAL A 243 -9.57 4.86 -5.94
N PHE A 244 -9.27 5.75 -6.88
CA PHE A 244 -7.98 6.40 -7.01
C PHE A 244 -7.94 7.59 -6.04
N PRO A 245 -7.02 7.62 -5.07
CA PRO A 245 -7.05 8.62 -3.99
C PRO A 245 -6.46 9.99 -4.38
N ASP A 246 -6.13 10.20 -5.65
CA ASP A 246 -5.60 11.47 -6.16
C ASP A 246 -6.56 12.63 -5.86
N THR A 247 -6.12 13.85 -6.08
CA THR A 247 -6.91 15.03 -5.79
C THR A 247 -7.34 15.72 -7.09
N PRO A 248 -8.66 15.69 -7.44
CA PRO A 248 -9.77 15.06 -6.71
C PRO A 248 -9.78 13.53 -6.84
N PRO A 249 -10.28 12.78 -5.84
CA PRO A 249 -10.47 11.34 -5.96
C PRO A 249 -11.42 10.99 -7.10
N TYR A 250 -11.20 9.83 -7.73
CA TYR A 250 -12.07 9.35 -8.81
C TYR A 250 -12.13 7.82 -8.84
N ALA A 251 -13.17 7.28 -9.52
CA ALA A 251 -13.32 5.87 -9.80
C ALA A 251 -13.82 5.64 -11.22
N ASP A 252 -13.49 4.49 -11.78
CA ASP A 252 -14.02 4.06 -13.08
C ASP A 252 -15.46 3.55 -12.98
N GLN A 253 -16.15 3.43 -14.15
CA GLN A 253 -17.52 2.93 -14.22
C GLN A 253 -17.62 1.39 -14.19
N TRP A 254 -16.49 0.66 -14.30
CA TRP A 254 -16.49 -0.79 -14.20
C TRP A 254 -16.75 -1.27 -12.78
N PHE A 255 -17.24 -2.47 -12.62
CA PHE A 255 -17.59 -3.05 -11.33
C PHE A 255 -17.35 -4.57 -11.31
N TYR A 256 -17.21 -5.07 -10.10
CA TYR A 256 -17.31 -6.49 -9.78
C TYR A 256 -18.35 -6.64 -8.66
N LEU A 257 -19.30 -7.57 -8.83
CA LEU A 257 -20.39 -7.72 -7.85
C LEU A 257 -19.91 -8.13 -6.47
N ASP A 258 -18.92 -9.01 -6.39
CA ASP A 258 -18.29 -9.38 -5.13
C ASP A 258 -17.64 -8.19 -4.42
N TYR A 259 -16.99 -7.29 -5.18
CA TYR A 259 -16.44 -6.05 -4.62
C TYR A 259 -17.54 -5.07 -4.21
N SER A 260 -18.58 -4.90 -5.02
CA SER A 260 -19.73 -4.07 -4.65
C SER A 260 -20.44 -4.60 -3.40
N LEU A 261 -20.60 -5.91 -3.28
CA LEU A 261 -21.14 -6.59 -2.10
C LEU A 261 -20.22 -6.47 -0.87
N CYS A 262 -18.90 -6.32 -1.07
CA CYS A 262 -17.95 -6.12 0.03
C CYS A 262 -18.26 -4.85 0.84
N PHE A 263 -18.92 -3.86 0.24
CA PHE A 263 -19.38 -2.65 0.93
C PHE A 263 -20.35 -2.96 2.08
N VAL A 264 -21.23 -3.92 1.89
CA VAL A 264 -22.14 -4.41 2.95
C VAL A 264 -21.35 -4.98 4.11
N LEU A 265 -20.30 -5.76 3.79
CA LEU A 265 -19.42 -6.36 4.81
C LEU A 265 -18.63 -5.30 5.56
N CYS A 266 -18.11 -4.29 4.87
CA CYS A 266 -17.40 -3.18 5.52
C CYS A 266 -18.29 -2.43 6.52
N LEU A 267 -19.56 -2.18 6.19
CA LEU A 267 -20.49 -1.54 7.12
C LEU A 267 -20.87 -2.44 8.31
N ALA A 268 -21.05 -3.74 8.06
CA ALA A 268 -21.35 -4.69 9.12
C ALA A 268 -20.16 -4.85 10.07
N ASP A 269 -18.94 -5.02 9.54
CA ASP A 269 -17.71 -5.13 10.32
C ASP A 269 -17.43 -3.83 11.10
N TYR A 270 -17.68 -2.65 10.48
CA TYR A 270 -17.55 -1.37 11.16
C TYR A 270 -18.48 -1.28 12.39
N LEU A 271 -19.77 -1.58 12.19
CA LEU A 271 -20.75 -1.55 13.31
C LEU A 271 -20.37 -2.54 14.41
N GLU A 272 -19.92 -3.75 14.04
CA GLU A 272 -19.52 -4.79 14.99
C GLU A 272 -18.37 -4.33 15.89
N ASN A 273 -17.35 -3.72 15.28
CA ASN A 273 -16.10 -3.39 15.98
C ASN A 273 -16.14 -2.04 16.70
N THR A 274 -16.99 -1.11 16.27
CA THR A 274 -17.03 0.26 16.84
C THR A 274 -18.27 0.54 17.67
N GLY A 275 -19.39 -0.16 17.42
CA GLY A 275 -20.68 0.15 17.97
C GLY A 275 -21.33 1.44 17.44
N ASP A 276 -20.63 2.18 16.56
CA ASP A 276 -21.14 3.42 15.96
C ASP A 276 -22.14 3.12 14.84
N LYS A 277 -23.40 3.47 15.08
CA LYS A 277 -24.51 3.26 14.14
C LYS A 277 -24.62 4.35 13.08
N THR A 278 -23.99 5.51 13.31
CA THR A 278 -24.18 6.70 12.46
C THR A 278 -23.84 6.45 11.00
N LEU A 279 -22.63 5.93 10.74
CA LEU A 279 -22.17 5.63 9.40
C LEU A 279 -22.98 4.53 8.71
N PRO A 280 -23.28 3.36 9.34
CA PRO A 280 -24.10 2.33 8.72
C PRO A 280 -25.56 2.77 8.50
N GLU A 281 -26.14 3.61 9.36
CA GLU A 281 -27.48 4.15 9.17
C GLU A 281 -27.56 5.08 7.95
N GLU A 282 -26.58 5.97 7.80
CA GLU A 282 -26.49 6.90 6.68
C GLU A 282 -26.32 6.16 5.35
N LEU A 283 -25.47 5.14 5.30
CA LEU A 283 -25.11 4.43 4.08
C LEU A 283 -25.89 3.15 3.84
N TYR A 284 -26.88 2.83 4.70
CA TYR A 284 -27.70 1.62 4.59
C TYR A 284 -28.38 1.45 3.22
N GLY A 285 -28.88 2.55 2.66
CA GLY A 285 -29.54 2.54 1.35
C GLY A 285 -28.61 2.09 0.22
N ILE A 286 -27.34 2.48 0.28
CA ILE A 286 -26.33 2.04 -0.69
C ILE A 286 -26.06 0.55 -0.53
N ALA A 287 -25.87 0.07 0.70
CA ALA A 287 -25.67 -1.35 0.99
C ALA A 287 -26.84 -2.20 0.52
N LEU A 288 -28.07 -1.75 0.78
CA LEU A 288 -29.29 -2.40 0.32
C LEU A 288 -29.35 -2.51 -1.20
N HIS A 289 -29.00 -1.45 -1.90
CA HIS A 289 -28.98 -1.44 -3.37
C HIS A 289 -28.02 -2.50 -3.97
N GLN A 290 -26.84 -2.73 -3.36
CA GLN A 290 -25.92 -3.77 -3.82
C GLN A 290 -26.56 -5.16 -3.74
N ILE A 291 -27.32 -5.43 -2.67
CA ILE A 291 -28.06 -6.69 -2.52
C ILE A 291 -29.17 -6.81 -3.56
N GLU A 292 -30.00 -5.77 -3.72
CA GLU A 292 -31.13 -5.77 -4.63
C GLU A 292 -30.69 -5.89 -6.09
N TYR A 293 -29.60 -5.24 -6.48
CA TYR A 293 -29.02 -5.39 -7.80
C TYR A 293 -28.54 -6.83 -8.02
N THR A 294 -27.79 -7.39 -7.08
CA THR A 294 -27.28 -8.78 -7.20
C THR A 294 -28.42 -9.79 -7.27
N ASP A 295 -29.49 -9.61 -6.47
CA ASP A 295 -30.68 -10.45 -6.54
C ASP A 295 -31.41 -10.35 -7.90
N SER A 296 -31.41 -9.18 -8.52
CA SER A 296 -32.04 -8.96 -9.85
C SER A 296 -31.33 -9.69 -10.98
N VAL A 297 -30.04 -9.97 -10.86
CA VAL A 297 -29.24 -10.72 -11.86
C VAL A 297 -29.01 -12.17 -11.45
N PHE A 298 -29.62 -12.62 -10.35
CA PHE A 298 -29.59 -14.01 -9.90
C PHE A 298 -30.65 -14.83 -10.63
N ASP A 299 -30.21 -15.81 -11.42
CA ASP A 299 -31.09 -16.76 -12.06
C ASP A 299 -31.52 -17.87 -11.08
N ARG A 300 -32.74 -17.77 -10.57
CA ARG A 300 -33.29 -18.74 -9.60
C ARG A 300 -33.53 -20.13 -10.20
N THR A 301 -33.54 -20.28 -11.53
CA THR A 301 -33.73 -21.57 -12.21
C THR A 301 -32.43 -22.34 -12.26
N THR A 302 -31.34 -21.69 -12.62
CA THR A 302 -30.01 -22.30 -12.71
C THR A 302 -29.23 -22.22 -11.44
N GLY A 303 -29.59 -21.31 -10.52
CA GLY A 303 -28.82 -20.98 -9.32
C GLY A 303 -27.53 -20.21 -9.62
N ILE A 304 -27.46 -19.52 -10.74
CA ILE A 304 -26.25 -18.82 -11.18
C ILE A 304 -26.48 -17.32 -11.12
N ILE A 305 -25.45 -16.58 -10.68
CA ILE A 305 -25.36 -15.14 -10.82
C ILE A 305 -24.63 -14.85 -12.14
N ASN A 306 -25.34 -14.29 -13.10
CA ASN A 306 -24.91 -14.22 -14.51
C ASN A 306 -24.01 -13.00 -14.81
N GLU A 307 -23.64 -12.18 -13.83
CA GLU A 307 -22.94 -10.93 -14.07
C GLU A 307 -21.80 -10.71 -13.06
N GLY A 308 -20.65 -10.32 -13.53
CA GLY A 308 -19.70 -9.45 -12.87
C GLY A 308 -18.97 -9.92 -11.61
N PHE A 309 -18.89 -11.24 -11.29
CA PHE A 309 -18.04 -11.69 -10.18
C PHE A 309 -16.60 -11.89 -10.63
N PHE A 310 -15.67 -11.30 -9.87
CA PHE A 310 -14.24 -11.48 -10.06
C PHE A 310 -13.72 -12.74 -9.35
N ILE A 311 -14.01 -12.87 -8.08
CA ILE A 311 -13.57 -13.90 -7.13
C ILE A 311 -12.05 -14.02 -7.06
N ASP A 312 -11.37 -14.29 -8.21
CA ASP A 312 -9.92 -14.32 -8.35
C ASP A 312 -9.51 -14.43 -9.83
N HIS A 313 -8.22 -14.19 -10.10
CA HIS A 313 -7.60 -14.47 -11.39
C HIS A 313 -7.58 -15.96 -11.66
N GLY A 314 -7.99 -16.34 -12.85
CA GLY A 314 -7.99 -17.73 -13.26
C GLY A 314 -9.20 -18.10 -14.11
N ASN A 315 -9.08 -19.20 -14.84
CA ASN A 315 -10.13 -19.72 -15.70
C ASN A 315 -10.75 -20.96 -15.06
N TYR A 316 -11.65 -20.77 -14.10
CA TYR A 316 -12.37 -21.81 -13.39
C TYR A 316 -13.84 -21.44 -13.19
N ASP A 317 -14.68 -22.42 -12.85
CA ASP A 317 -16.07 -22.22 -12.51
C ASP A 317 -16.20 -21.46 -11.19
N ARG A 318 -16.78 -20.27 -11.23
CA ARG A 318 -16.99 -19.38 -10.10
C ARG A 318 -18.37 -19.49 -9.48
N SER A 319 -19.28 -20.31 -10.04
CA SER A 319 -20.69 -20.35 -9.64
C SER A 319 -20.88 -20.64 -8.16
N THR A 320 -20.25 -21.70 -7.66
CA THR A 320 -20.34 -22.09 -6.23
C THR A 320 -19.74 -21.02 -5.31
N ALA A 321 -18.60 -20.44 -5.68
CA ALA A 321 -17.95 -19.40 -4.89
C ALA A 321 -18.81 -18.13 -4.84
N SER A 322 -19.38 -17.71 -5.96
CA SER A 322 -20.27 -16.54 -6.05
C SER A 322 -21.52 -16.70 -5.19
N LEU A 323 -22.17 -17.89 -5.24
CA LEU A 323 -23.33 -18.19 -4.41
C LEU A 323 -22.98 -18.21 -2.91
N GLY A 324 -21.88 -18.87 -2.56
CA GLY A 324 -21.40 -18.90 -1.16
C GLY A 324 -21.08 -17.51 -0.63
N TYR A 325 -20.45 -16.68 -1.45
CA TYR A 325 -20.14 -15.29 -1.09
C TYR A 325 -21.43 -14.45 -0.94
N PHE A 326 -22.37 -14.57 -1.88
CA PHE A 326 -23.65 -13.85 -1.78
C PHE A 326 -24.45 -14.27 -0.54
N ALA A 327 -24.54 -15.57 -0.25
CA ALA A 327 -25.18 -16.07 0.97
C ALA A 327 -24.52 -15.52 2.25
N TYR A 328 -23.18 -15.43 2.27
CA TYR A 328 -22.45 -14.83 3.37
C TYR A 328 -22.79 -13.33 3.55
N VAL A 329 -22.86 -12.58 2.44
CA VAL A 329 -23.21 -11.15 2.46
C VAL A 329 -24.66 -10.95 2.90
N LEU A 330 -25.62 -11.77 2.43
CA LEU A 330 -27.01 -11.74 2.90
C LEU A 330 -27.11 -11.95 4.42
N ARG A 331 -26.37 -12.91 4.96
CA ARG A 331 -26.30 -13.15 6.40
C ARG A 331 -25.76 -11.93 7.15
N SER A 332 -24.73 -11.28 6.61
CA SER A 332 -24.16 -10.06 7.20
C SER A 332 -25.16 -8.89 7.14
N MET A 333 -25.91 -8.77 6.02
CA MET A 333 -26.97 -7.76 5.88
C MET A 333 -28.12 -7.96 6.86
N ILE A 334 -28.50 -9.22 7.16
CA ILE A 334 -29.48 -9.55 8.20
C ILE A 334 -29.00 -8.99 9.55
N GLY A 335 -27.78 -9.35 9.97
CA GLY A 335 -27.21 -8.87 11.23
C GLY A 335 -27.11 -7.35 11.32
N LEU A 336 -26.66 -6.70 10.23
CA LEU A 336 -26.61 -5.25 10.11
C LEU A 336 -28.01 -4.62 10.27
N SER A 337 -29.03 -5.15 9.57
CA SER A 337 -30.42 -4.67 9.63
C SER A 337 -30.99 -4.80 11.03
N GLU A 338 -30.84 -5.96 11.66
CA GLU A 338 -31.34 -6.21 13.02
C GLU A 338 -30.72 -5.24 14.05
N LYS A 339 -29.41 -5.02 13.99
CA LYS A 339 -28.70 -4.06 14.88
C LYS A 339 -29.14 -2.60 14.66
N LEU A 340 -29.57 -2.25 13.45
CA LEU A 340 -30.08 -0.93 13.10
C LEU A 340 -31.60 -0.82 13.27
N GLY A 341 -32.29 -1.88 13.70
CA GLY A 341 -33.76 -1.89 13.84
C GLY A 341 -34.51 -1.81 12.53
N LYS A 342 -33.91 -2.28 11.42
CA LYS A 342 -34.50 -2.29 10.07
C LYS A 342 -35.05 -3.67 9.72
N PRO A 343 -36.08 -3.77 8.82
CA PRO A 343 -36.65 -5.05 8.39
C PRO A 343 -35.59 -5.94 7.74
N ALA A 344 -35.44 -7.18 8.24
CA ALA A 344 -34.46 -8.16 7.76
C ALA A 344 -35.08 -9.37 7.05
N ASP A 345 -36.42 -9.56 7.14
CA ASP A 345 -37.08 -10.78 6.67
C ASP A 345 -36.95 -11.04 5.18
N LYS A 346 -36.79 -9.98 4.37
CA LYS A 346 -36.60 -10.10 2.93
C LYS A 346 -35.24 -10.72 2.52
N PHE A 347 -34.31 -10.86 3.45
CA PHE A 347 -32.98 -11.44 3.20
C PHE A 347 -32.85 -12.89 3.68
N LYS A 348 -33.88 -13.41 4.38
CA LYS A 348 -33.98 -14.78 4.82
C LYS A 348 -34.50 -15.68 3.70
#